data_8e058ac7e182dfe25dce0e82f717b5d5
#
_entry.id   8e058ac7e182dfe25dce0e82f717b5d5
#
_cell.length_a   1.000
_cell.length_b   1.000
_cell.length_c   1.000
_cell.angle_alpha   90.00
_cell.angle_beta   90.00
_cell.angle_gamma   90.00
#
_symmetry.space_group_name_H-M   'P 1'
#
loop_
_entity.id
_entity.type
_entity.pdbx_description
1 polymer ?
#
loop_
_entity_poly.entity_id
_entity_poly.type
_entity_poly.pdbx_seq_one_letter_code
_entity_poly.pdbx_strand_id
1 'polypeptide(L)'
;MYKLSNLAVDDFTAIYEYTLLNFGVAQADQYTQHLENTFHLLVSSPLIGYACVDIGEGIRRHDHHQHAILYKKQDYGIFIIRILHQQMQPMKHFFAL
;
A
#
# COMPACT_ATOMS: atom_id res chain seq x y z
N MET A 1 6.27 12.10 6.66
CA MET A 1 7.21 11.19 6.01
C MET A 1 6.64 9.79 5.94
N TYR A 2 6.89 9.07 4.87
CA TYR A 2 6.52 7.66 4.80
C TYR A 2 7.72 6.82 4.36
N LYS A 3 7.72 5.56 4.76
CA LYS A 3 8.71 4.58 4.32
C LYS A 3 7.98 3.32 3.89
N LEU A 4 8.56 2.60 2.94
CA LEU A 4 8.03 1.32 2.47
C LEU A 4 8.91 0.19 3.00
N SER A 5 8.28 -0.91 3.41
CA SER A 5 9.02 -2.15 3.67
C SER A 5 9.63 -2.66 2.35
N ASN A 6 10.60 -3.57 2.43
CA ASN A 6 11.18 -4.17 1.23
C ASN A 6 10.13 -4.85 0.36
N LEU A 7 9.17 -5.53 0.98
CA LEU A 7 8.08 -6.18 0.25
C LEU A 7 7.13 -5.16 -0.36
N ALA A 8 6.87 -4.03 0.31
CA ALA A 8 6.04 -2.97 -0.26
C ALA A 8 6.72 -2.33 -1.48
N VAL A 9 8.05 -2.20 -1.46
CA VAL A 9 8.80 -1.75 -2.65
C VAL A 9 8.60 -2.72 -3.80
N ASP A 10 8.71 -4.02 -3.54
CA ASP A 10 8.48 -5.04 -4.55
C ASP A 10 7.04 -5.00 -5.06
N ASP A 11 6.06 -4.83 -4.16
CA ASP A 11 4.65 -4.67 -4.54
C ASP A 11 4.46 -3.47 -5.46
N PHE A 12 5.05 -2.33 -5.11
CA PHE A 12 4.94 -1.10 -5.90
C PHE A 12 5.54 -1.29 -7.30
N THR A 13 6.71 -1.91 -7.36
CA THR A 13 7.38 -2.20 -8.63
C THR A 13 6.53 -3.13 -9.50
N ALA A 14 5.98 -4.18 -8.92
CA ALA A 14 5.13 -5.12 -9.63
C ALA A 14 3.85 -4.45 -10.17
N ILE A 15 3.26 -3.54 -9.40
CA ILE A 15 2.10 -2.76 -9.84
C ILE A 15 2.46 -1.91 -11.06
N TYR A 16 3.61 -1.24 -11.03
CA TYR A 16 4.08 -0.43 -12.15
C TYR A 16 4.27 -1.29 -13.40
N GLU A 17 4.99 -2.41 -13.26
CA GLU A 17 5.27 -3.30 -14.38
C GLU A 17 3.99 -3.87 -14.99
N TYR A 18 3.07 -4.34 -14.15
CA TYR A 18 1.79 -4.87 -14.62
C TYR A 18 1.00 -3.80 -15.39
N THR A 19 0.93 -2.59 -14.84
CA THR A 19 0.19 -1.49 -15.47
C THR A 19 0.85 -1.08 -16.79
N LEU A 20 2.18 -1.03 -16.81
CA LEU A 20 2.96 -0.71 -18.00
C LEU A 20 2.68 -1.70 -19.14
N LEU A 21 2.73 -2.99 -18.83
CA LEU A 21 2.56 -4.05 -19.83
C LEU A 21 1.12 -4.14 -20.36
N ASN A 22 0.13 -3.81 -19.53
CA ASN A 22 -1.27 -3.96 -19.92
C ASN A 22 -1.93 -2.67 -20.40
N PHE A 23 -1.43 -1.49 -19.99
CA PHE A 23 -2.10 -0.22 -20.25
C PHE A 23 -1.15 0.88 -20.77
N GLY A 24 0.14 0.63 -20.81
CA GLY A 24 1.13 1.58 -21.32
C GLY A 24 1.73 2.49 -20.24
N VAL A 25 2.77 3.26 -20.67
CA VAL A 25 3.60 4.05 -19.75
C VAL A 25 2.81 5.19 -19.10
N ALA A 26 1.93 5.86 -19.85
CA ALA A 26 1.17 6.99 -19.31
C ALA A 26 0.27 6.54 -18.17
N GLN A 27 -0.41 5.40 -18.33
CA GLN A 27 -1.28 4.84 -17.30
C GLN A 27 -0.47 4.37 -16.09
N ALA A 28 0.69 3.75 -16.33
CA ALA A 28 1.56 3.28 -15.25
C ALA A 28 2.07 4.45 -14.40
N ASP A 29 2.53 5.52 -15.04
CA ASP A 29 2.99 6.72 -14.35
C ASP A 29 1.88 7.38 -13.54
N GLN A 30 0.69 7.48 -14.13
CA GLN A 30 -0.46 8.10 -13.47
C GLN A 30 -0.90 7.30 -12.25
N TYR A 31 -1.01 5.98 -12.39
CA TYR A 31 -1.49 5.12 -11.29
C TYR A 31 -0.51 5.15 -10.11
N THR A 32 0.79 5.03 -10.38
CA THR A 32 1.78 5.06 -9.31
C THR A 32 1.90 6.43 -8.67
N GLN A 33 1.70 7.51 -9.43
CA GLN A 33 1.64 8.85 -8.86
C GLN A 33 0.44 8.98 -7.90
N HIS A 34 -0.69 8.42 -8.26
CA HIS A 34 -1.87 8.42 -7.38
C HIS A 34 -1.62 7.61 -6.11
N LEU A 35 -0.91 6.48 -6.21
CA LEU A 35 -0.51 5.72 -5.02
C LEU A 35 0.39 6.55 -4.10
N GLU A 36 1.38 7.24 -4.65
CA GLU A 36 2.26 8.10 -3.85
C GLU A 36 1.48 9.23 -3.19
N ASN A 37 0.54 9.84 -3.91
CA ASN A 37 -0.33 10.86 -3.34
C ASN A 37 -1.13 10.30 -2.15
N THR A 38 -1.57 9.06 -2.27
CA THR A 38 -2.29 8.38 -1.18
C THR A 38 -1.38 8.14 0.02
N PHE A 39 -0.12 7.79 -0.20
CA PHE A 39 0.84 7.67 0.92
C PHE A 39 1.00 8.99 1.66
N HIS A 40 1.08 10.11 0.94
CA HIS A 40 1.12 11.44 1.57
C HIS A 40 -0.17 11.75 2.33
N LEU A 41 -1.32 11.34 1.81
CA LEU A 41 -2.60 11.47 2.51
C LEU A 41 -2.57 10.70 3.84
N LEU A 42 -2.03 9.49 3.85
CA LEU A 42 -1.93 8.67 5.06
C LEU A 42 -1.00 9.31 6.09
N VAL A 43 0.04 10.00 5.65
CA VAL A 43 0.91 10.78 6.56
C VAL A 43 0.11 11.88 7.24
N SER A 44 -0.70 12.61 6.47
CA SER A 44 -1.51 13.72 7.00
C SER A 44 -2.69 13.24 7.85
N SER A 45 -3.25 12.07 7.53
CA SER A 45 -4.44 11.54 8.18
C SER A 45 -4.25 10.05 8.47
N PRO A 46 -3.39 9.70 9.43
CA PRO A 46 -2.99 8.30 9.64
C PRO A 46 -4.13 7.39 10.11
N LEU A 47 -5.23 7.94 10.61
CA LEU A 47 -6.37 7.16 11.08
C LEU A 47 -7.48 7.03 10.04
N ILE A 48 -7.26 7.49 8.80
CA ILE A 48 -8.28 7.42 7.74
C ILE A 48 -8.61 5.97 7.36
N GLY A 49 -7.63 5.07 7.42
CA GLY A 49 -7.87 3.65 7.22
C GLY A 49 -8.52 3.01 8.43
N TYR A 50 -8.97 1.77 8.27
CA TYR A 50 -9.59 1.04 9.37
C TYR A 50 -8.61 0.04 9.99
N ALA A 51 -8.80 -0.22 11.29
CA ALA A 51 -7.91 -1.11 12.03
C ALA A 51 -8.09 -2.56 11.59
N CYS A 52 -6.97 -3.29 11.46
CA CYS A 52 -6.93 -4.70 11.11
C CYS A 52 -6.28 -5.48 12.25
N VAL A 53 -6.98 -5.52 13.41
CA VAL A 53 -6.44 -6.13 14.62
C VAL A 53 -6.18 -7.64 14.47
N ASP A 54 -6.90 -8.30 13.59
CA ASP A 54 -6.71 -9.72 13.28
C ASP A 54 -5.38 -9.98 12.53
N ILE A 55 -4.85 -8.98 11.83
CA ILE A 55 -3.54 -9.07 11.18
C ILE A 55 -2.44 -8.76 12.19
N GLY A 56 -2.62 -7.69 12.98
CA GLY A 56 -1.67 -7.30 13.98
C GLY A 56 -2.06 -5.99 14.64
N GLU A 57 -1.56 -5.79 15.86
CA GLU A 57 -1.83 -4.57 16.60
C GLU A 57 -1.21 -3.36 15.89
N GLY A 58 -2.01 -2.30 15.76
CA GLY A 58 -1.57 -1.07 15.13
C GLY A 58 -1.59 -1.09 13.61
N ILE A 59 -1.89 -2.23 12.98
CA ILE A 59 -1.97 -2.34 11.54
C ILE A 59 -3.32 -1.80 11.07
N ARG A 60 -3.28 -0.96 10.03
CA ARG A 60 -4.47 -0.34 9.43
C ARG A 60 -4.47 -0.61 7.94
N ARG A 61 -5.65 -0.53 7.33
CA ARG A 61 -5.83 -0.75 5.89
C ARG A 61 -6.55 0.46 5.29
N HIS A 62 -6.04 0.92 4.17
CA HIS A 62 -6.70 1.93 3.34
C HIS A 62 -6.78 1.40 1.92
N ASP A 63 -7.98 1.39 1.35
CA ASP A 63 -8.20 0.92 -0.01
C ASP A 63 -8.02 2.05 -1.00
N HIS A 64 -7.26 1.78 -2.06
CA HIS A 64 -7.03 2.70 -3.17
C HIS A 64 -7.30 1.95 -4.48
N HIS A 65 -8.46 2.21 -5.08
CA HIS A 65 -8.91 1.50 -6.28
C HIS A 65 -8.87 -0.02 -6.05
N GLN A 66 -8.05 -0.74 -6.80
CA GLN A 66 -7.97 -2.19 -6.70
C GLN A 66 -6.93 -2.69 -5.71
N HIS A 67 -6.28 -1.80 -4.97
CA HIS A 67 -5.22 -2.16 -4.04
C HIS A 67 -5.54 -1.80 -2.61
N ALA A 68 -5.11 -2.66 -1.70
CA ALA A 68 -5.20 -2.44 -0.27
C ALA A 68 -3.82 -2.08 0.25
N ILE A 69 -3.72 -0.92 0.91
CA ILE A 69 -2.48 -0.46 1.52
C ILE A 69 -2.53 -0.83 3.00
N LEU A 70 -1.66 -1.74 3.41
CA LEU A 70 -1.49 -2.09 4.81
C LEU A 70 -0.36 -1.25 5.38
N TYR A 71 -0.66 -0.51 6.44
CA TYR A 71 0.28 0.44 6.99
C TYR A 71 0.18 0.53 8.51
N LYS A 72 1.20 1.15 9.11
CA LYS A 72 1.27 1.36 10.54
C LYS A 72 1.78 2.77 10.82
N LYS A 73 1.16 3.45 11.79
CA LYS A 73 1.61 4.76 12.23
C LYS A 73 2.91 4.61 13.03
N GLN A 74 3.88 5.48 12.75
CA GLN A 74 5.17 5.54 13.44
C GLN A 74 5.45 6.98 13.87
N ASP A 75 6.48 7.17 14.69
CA ASP A 75 6.85 8.51 15.15
C ASP A 75 7.21 9.45 14.01
N TYR A 76 7.86 8.91 12.96
CA TYR A 76 8.28 9.71 11.79
C TYR A 76 7.15 9.89 10.77
N GLY A 77 6.03 9.21 10.93
CA GLY A 77 4.92 9.25 9.98
C GLY A 77 4.30 7.88 9.78
N ILE A 78 4.40 7.33 8.56
CA ILE A 78 3.73 6.10 8.16
C ILE A 78 4.75 5.07 7.65
N PHE A 79 4.59 3.82 8.07
CA PHE A 79 5.32 2.69 7.52
C PHE A 79 4.36 1.86 6.66
N ILE A 80 4.60 1.82 5.35
CA ILE A 80 3.81 1.04 4.39
C ILE A 80 4.33 -0.39 4.42
N ILE A 81 3.50 -1.32 4.87
CA ILE A 81 3.91 -2.71 5.09
C ILE A 81 3.73 -3.54 3.83
N ARG A 82 2.57 -3.44 3.19
CA ARG A 82 2.26 -4.14 1.94
C ARG A 82 1.29 -3.32 1.10
N ILE A 83 1.34 -3.53 -0.23
CA ILE A 83 0.37 -3.00 -1.18
C ILE A 83 -0.16 -4.21 -1.93
N LEU A 84 -1.36 -4.70 -1.58
CA LEU A 84 -1.90 -5.96 -2.07
C LEU A 84 -3.12 -5.69 -2.96
N HIS A 85 -3.30 -6.52 -3.99
CA HIS A 85 -4.54 -6.49 -4.75
C HIS A 85 -5.71 -6.85 -3.82
N GLN A 86 -6.86 -6.20 -3.98
CA GLN A 86 -8.00 -6.39 -3.08
C GLN A 86 -8.51 -7.82 -3.03
N GLN A 87 -8.30 -8.61 -4.09
CA GLN A 87 -8.69 -10.02 -4.12
C GLN A 87 -7.76 -10.92 -3.32
N MET A 88 -6.58 -10.42 -2.94
CA MET A 88 -5.67 -11.16 -2.07
C MET A 88 -6.16 -11.09 -0.64
N GLN A 89 -6.02 -12.20 0.09
CA GLN A 89 -6.33 -12.22 1.51
C GLN A 89 -5.13 -11.65 2.29
N PRO A 90 -5.27 -10.48 2.93
CA PRO A 90 -4.12 -9.83 3.58
C PRO A 90 -3.41 -10.71 4.59
N MET A 91 -4.16 -11.46 5.41
CA MET A 91 -3.56 -12.32 6.42
C MET A 91 -2.67 -13.39 5.79
N LYS A 92 -3.13 -14.04 4.72
CA LYS A 92 -2.37 -15.08 4.04
C LYS A 92 -1.08 -14.54 3.44
N HIS A 93 -1.15 -13.36 2.80
CA HIS A 93 0.02 -12.77 2.13
C HIS A 93 0.93 -12.03 3.11
N PHE A 94 0.39 -11.49 4.20
CA PHE A 94 1.17 -10.77 5.20
C PHE A 94 2.14 -11.70 5.93
N PHE A 95 1.69 -12.92 6.26
CA PHE A 95 2.49 -13.87 7.01
C PHE A 95 3.23 -14.89 6.13
N ALA A 96 3.07 -14.84 4.82
CA ALA A 96 3.74 -15.73 3.87
C ALA A 96 5.14 -15.22 3.52
N LEU A 97 5.79 -14.65 4.49
CA LEU A 97 7.10 -14.07 4.31
C LEU A 97 8.17 -15.06 4.74
#